data_38d4fa0efb9cbdf7e82acc5e6d6fa859
#
_entry.id   38d4fa0efb9cbdf7e82acc5e6d6fa859
#
_cell.length_a   1.000
_cell.length_b   1.000
_cell.length_c   1.000
_cell.angle_alpha   90.00
_cell.angle_beta   90.00
_cell.angle_gamma   90.00
#
_symmetry.space_group_name_H-M   'P 1'
#
loop_
_entity.id
_entity.type
_entity.pdbx_description
1 polymer ?
#
loop_
_entity_poly.entity_id
_entity_poly.type
_entity_poly.pdbx_seq_one_letter_code
_entity_poly.pdbx_strand_id
1 'polypeptide(L)'
;MPTRRLLREEIGERGVQIYESRLRALLEPQFRGQFVAIDVESEDYEVANDAALARDRLWTRRPDSQILIERIGYPAAFNAR
;
A
#
# COMPACT_ATOMS: atom_id res chain seq x y z
N MET A 1 3.93 22.91 4.79
CA MET A 1 2.48 22.73 4.82
C MET A 1 2.12 21.35 5.31
N PRO A 2 1.37 21.22 6.35
CA PRO A 2 1.04 19.89 6.83
C PRO A 2 0.13 19.17 5.85
N THR A 3 0.33 17.87 5.76
CA THR A 3 -0.47 17.05 4.91
C THR A 3 -1.82 16.79 5.58
N ARG A 4 -2.89 16.95 4.82
CA ARG A 4 -4.23 16.66 5.33
C ARG A 4 -4.35 15.14 5.56
N ARG A 5 -4.93 14.78 6.70
CA ARG A 5 -5.24 13.37 6.93
C ARG A 5 -6.38 12.96 6.01
N LEU A 6 -6.19 11.89 5.32
CA LEU A 6 -7.18 11.39 4.38
C LEU A 6 -8.19 10.50 5.08
N LEU A 7 -9.39 10.45 4.54
CA LEU A 7 -10.38 9.50 5.00
C LEU A 7 -9.97 8.10 4.59
N ARG A 8 -10.48 7.11 5.32
CA ARG A 8 -10.17 5.72 5.01
C ARG A 8 -10.48 5.38 3.56
N GLU A 9 -11.63 5.83 3.06
CA GLU A 9 -11.99 5.57 1.67
C GLU A 9 -11.01 6.19 0.68
N GLU A 10 -10.54 7.39 1.01
CA GLU A 10 -9.56 8.05 0.14
C GLU A 10 -8.24 7.30 0.11
N ILE A 11 -7.80 6.82 1.26
CA ILE A 11 -6.57 6.02 1.32
C ILE A 11 -6.73 4.76 0.49
N GLY A 12 -7.89 4.10 0.64
CA GLY A 12 -8.15 2.89 -0.14
C GLY A 12 -8.14 3.13 -1.62
N GLU A 13 -8.83 4.17 -2.07
CA GLU A 13 -8.93 4.47 -3.50
C GLU A 13 -7.57 4.84 -4.08
N ARG A 14 -6.84 5.70 -3.39
CA ARG A 14 -5.52 6.12 -3.88
C ARG A 14 -4.54 4.95 -3.89
N GLY A 15 -4.55 4.15 -2.84
CA GLY A 15 -3.63 3.02 -2.76
C GLY A 15 -3.89 1.99 -3.82
N VAL A 16 -5.17 1.68 -4.08
CA VAL A 16 -5.51 0.73 -5.13
C VAL A 16 -5.07 1.28 -6.49
N GLN A 17 -5.28 2.57 -6.72
CA GLN A 17 -4.89 3.17 -7.98
C GLN A 17 -3.38 3.14 -8.18
N ILE A 18 -2.61 3.43 -7.14
CA ILE A 18 -1.16 3.34 -7.21
C ILE A 18 -0.73 1.92 -7.51
N TYR A 19 -1.35 0.96 -6.84
CA TYR A 19 -1.02 -0.44 -7.05
C TYR A 19 -1.31 -0.85 -8.50
N GLU A 20 -2.53 -0.58 -8.97
CA GLU A 20 -2.92 -1.03 -10.31
C GLU A 20 -2.14 -0.35 -11.41
N SER A 21 -1.84 0.93 -11.25
CA SER A 21 -1.21 1.68 -12.33
C SER A 21 0.30 1.50 -12.38
N ARG A 22 0.94 1.12 -11.27
CA ARG A 22 2.40 1.08 -11.24
C ARG A 22 2.96 -0.14 -10.53
N LEU A 23 2.49 -0.43 -9.33
CA LEU A 23 3.17 -1.45 -8.51
C LEU A 23 2.84 -2.87 -8.92
N ARG A 24 1.67 -3.08 -9.48
CA ARG A 24 1.25 -4.42 -9.87
C ARG A 24 2.25 -5.06 -10.84
N ALA A 25 2.56 -4.37 -11.91
CA ALA A 25 3.49 -4.91 -12.90
C ALA A 25 4.89 -5.08 -12.34
N LEU A 26 5.26 -4.17 -11.42
CA LEU A 26 6.58 -4.20 -10.82
C LEU A 26 6.73 -5.34 -9.82
N LEU A 27 5.70 -5.59 -9.02
CA LEU A 27 5.82 -6.47 -7.86
C LEU A 27 5.28 -7.88 -8.07
N GLU A 28 4.23 -8.05 -8.88
CA GLU A 28 3.61 -9.37 -8.99
C GLU A 28 4.54 -10.45 -9.49
N PRO A 29 5.41 -10.19 -10.47
CA PRO A 29 6.29 -11.25 -10.96
C PRO A 29 7.19 -11.85 -9.89
N GLN A 30 7.62 -11.04 -8.90
CA GLN A 30 8.61 -11.52 -7.92
C GLN A 30 8.02 -11.76 -6.55
N PHE A 31 6.94 -11.07 -6.21
CA PHE A 31 6.49 -11.03 -4.82
C PHE A 31 5.06 -11.50 -4.64
N ARG A 32 4.52 -12.24 -5.58
CA ARG A 32 3.13 -12.71 -5.48
C ARG A 32 2.90 -13.44 -4.16
N GLY A 33 1.83 -13.05 -3.47
CA GLY A 33 1.50 -13.65 -2.19
C GLY A 33 2.03 -12.89 -0.99
N GLN A 34 3.02 -12.03 -1.19
CA GLN A 34 3.50 -11.18 -0.11
C GLN A 34 2.63 -9.95 0.01
N PHE A 35 2.97 -9.06 0.93
CA PHE A 35 2.18 -7.87 1.19
C PHE A 35 2.98 -6.62 0.88
N VAL A 36 2.30 -5.59 0.40
CA VAL A 36 2.93 -4.30 0.16
C VAL A 36 2.17 -3.25 0.96
N ALA A 37 2.91 -2.43 1.70
CA ALA A 37 2.38 -1.25 2.37
C ALA A 37 2.70 -0.05 1.49
N ILE A 38 1.69 0.76 1.18
CA ILE A 38 1.83 1.88 0.25
C ILE A 38 1.47 3.16 0.97
N ASP A 39 2.38 4.13 0.97
CA ASP A 39 2.06 5.46 1.45
C ASP A 39 1.42 6.21 0.29
N VAL A 40 0.14 6.51 0.43
CA VAL A 40 -0.61 7.06 -0.70
C VAL A 40 -0.26 8.52 -0.99
N GLU A 41 0.47 9.18 -0.08
CA GLU A 41 0.90 10.55 -0.34
C GLU A 41 2.17 10.58 -1.16
N SER A 42 3.19 9.83 -0.74
CA SER A 42 4.48 9.85 -1.43
C SER A 42 4.59 8.78 -2.50
N GLU A 43 3.71 7.78 -2.47
CA GLU A 43 3.75 6.59 -3.30
C GLU A 43 4.94 5.68 -2.98
N ASP A 44 5.57 5.90 -1.84
CA ASP A 44 6.63 5.00 -1.37
C ASP A 44 5.99 3.71 -0.85
N TYR A 45 6.75 2.64 -0.81
CA TYR A 45 6.18 1.36 -0.41
C TYR A 45 7.25 0.44 0.20
N GLU A 46 6.77 -0.59 0.90
CA GLU A 46 7.61 -1.65 1.44
C GLU A 46 6.92 -2.99 1.23
N VAL A 47 7.70 -4.03 0.95
CA VAL A 47 7.18 -5.37 0.74
C VAL A 47 7.68 -6.27 1.86
N ALA A 48 6.81 -7.15 2.35
CA ALA A 48 7.19 -8.12 3.36
C ALA A 48 6.26 -9.33 3.29
N ASN A 49 6.65 -10.42 3.93
CA ASN A 49 5.82 -11.61 3.98
C ASN A 49 4.56 -11.44 4.81
N ASP A 50 4.54 -10.42 5.66
CA ASP A 50 3.50 -10.22 6.64
C ASP A 50 3.03 -8.78 6.53
N ALA A 51 1.72 -8.58 6.57
CA ALA A 51 1.14 -7.24 6.41
C ALA A 51 1.64 -6.28 7.48
N ALA A 52 1.69 -6.73 8.73
CA ALA A 52 2.15 -5.86 9.82
C ALA A 52 3.61 -5.49 9.65
N LEU A 53 4.42 -6.42 9.17
CA LEU A 53 5.83 -6.14 8.95
C LEU A 53 6.04 -5.12 7.83
N ALA A 54 5.28 -5.27 6.74
CA ALA A 54 5.35 -4.30 5.64
C ALA A 54 4.99 -2.90 6.13
N ARG A 55 3.90 -2.81 6.91
CA ARG A 55 3.46 -1.54 7.47
C ARG A 55 4.53 -0.95 8.38
N ASP A 56 5.08 -1.75 9.26
CA ASP A 56 6.04 -1.26 10.23
C ASP A 56 7.33 -0.79 9.56
N ARG A 57 7.76 -1.48 8.52
CA ARG A 57 8.93 -1.05 7.76
C ARG A 57 8.72 0.31 7.12
N LEU A 58 7.54 0.52 6.58
CA LEU A 58 7.25 1.80 5.94
C LEU A 58 7.15 2.92 6.98
N TRP A 59 6.47 2.66 8.10
CA TRP A 59 6.35 3.65 9.16
C TRP A 59 7.70 4.01 9.76
N THR A 60 8.63 3.06 9.82
CA THR A 60 9.96 3.35 10.33
C THR A 60 10.64 4.41 9.48
N ARG A 61 10.46 4.35 8.18
CA ARG A 61 11.05 5.34 7.27
C ARG A 61 10.20 6.59 7.13
N ARG A 62 8.90 6.44 7.22
CA ARG A 62 7.96 7.55 7.00
C ARG A 62 6.89 7.51 8.09
N PRO A 63 7.19 8.08 9.26
CA PRO A 63 6.24 7.99 10.40
C PRO A 63 4.88 8.61 10.13
N ASP A 64 4.80 9.56 9.21
CA ASP A 64 3.53 10.23 8.93
C ASP A 64 2.77 9.62 7.77
N SER A 65 3.22 8.48 7.27
CA SER A 65 2.59 7.91 6.08
C SER A 65 1.15 7.49 6.33
N GLN A 66 0.35 7.59 5.28
CA GLN A 66 -1.04 7.16 5.28
C GLN A 66 -1.10 5.92 4.40
N ILE A 67 -1.22 4.76 5.04
CA ILE A 67 -0.86 3.50 4.43
C ILE A 67 -2.07 2.68 4.03
N LEU A 68 -2.05 2.17 2.79
CA LEU A 68 -2.90 1.07 2.38
C LEU A 68 -2.05 -0.18 2.26
N ILE A 69 -2.59 -1.32 2.68
CA ILE A 69 -1.91 -2.59 2.55
C ILE A 69 -2.65 -3.45 1.53
N GLU A 70 -1.90 -4.00 0.58
CA GLU A 70 -2.44 -4.88 -0.44
C GLU A 70 -1.69 -6.19 -0.42
N ARG A 71 -2.37 -7.29 -0.74
CA ARG A 71 -1.68 -8.55 -0.95
C ARG A 71 -1.31 -8.65 -2.42
N ILE A 72 -0.03 -8.79 -2.67
CA ILE A 72 0.49 -8.76 -4.04
C ILE A 72 -0.03 -9.98 -4.82
N GLY A 73 -0.64 -9.71 -5.96
CA GLY A 73 -1.20 -10.75 -6.80
C GLY A 73 -2.64 -11.14 -6.49
N TYR A 74 -3.23 -10.55 -5.44
CA TYR A 74 -4.60 -10.87 -5.04
C TYR A 74 -5.38 -9.57 -4.94
N PRO A 75 -6.50 -9.46 -5.62
CA PRO A 75 -7.29 -8.22 -5.58
C PRO A 75 -7.66 -7.84 -4.17
N ALA A 76 -7.71 -6.54 -3.92
CA ALA A 76 -8.02 -6.04 -2.60
C ALA A 76 -9.41 -6.48 -2.17
N ALA A 77 -9.50 -6.98 -0.95
CA ALA A 77 -10.75 -7.51 -0.45
C ALA A 77 -11.82 -6.45 -0.35
N PHE A 78 -11.47 -5.22 -0.03
CA PHE A 78 -12.51 -4.22 0.15
C PHE A 78 -13.17 -3.81 -1.14
N ASN A 79 -12.69 -4.26 -2.25
CA ASN A 79 -13.38 -4.04 -3.49
C ASN A 79 -14.61 -4.88 -3.63
N ALA A 80 -14.73 -5.85 -2.83
CA ALA A 80 -15.85 -6.70 -2.97
C ALA A 80 -17.03 -6.02 -2.39
N ARG A 81 -17.43 -5.62 -2.49
CA ARG A 81 -18.52 -5.21 -2.19
C ARG A 81 -18.96 -5.10 -1.61
#